data_4afa4f2a2f6a4970201a20b7218f704d
#
_entry.id   4afa4f2a2f6a4970201a20b7218f704d
#
_cell.length_a   1.000
_cell.length_b   1.000
_cell.length_c   1.000
_cell.angle_alpha   90.00
_cell.angle_beta   90.00
_cell.angle_gamma   90.00
#
_symmetry.space_group_name_H-M   'P 1'
#
loop_
_entity.id
_entity.type
_entity.pdbx_description
1 polymer ?
#
loop_
_entity_poly.entity_id
_entity_poly.type
_entity_poly.pdbx_seq_one_letter_code
_entity_poly.pdbx_strand_id
1 'polypeptide(L)'
;MKTQNIFFISIILIFSACSDLDKSTDSEIVKPSSVDKPIQGIQIQSRPAPNPNKNAYFGDLHVHTANSFDAYTFGTISSPDDAYRYARGQAIPHPTGYQIQLTRPLDFYAVTDHATFLGALKAGADTTSEFSRYEFNKPMHNLNAPGNNGILDILKRNGLFREWAKKVAAALEIDGGELNKSVLDKI
;
A
#
# COMPACT_ATOMS: atom_id res chain seq x y z
N MET A 1 24.19 32.05 21.58
CA MET A 1 22.93 31.95 20.85
C MET A 1 23.29 31.52 19.43
N LYS A 2 23.04 30.24 19.07
CA LYS A 2 23.24 29.72 17.70
C LYS A 2 21.85 29.44 17.14
N THR A 3 21.47 30.23 16.15
CA THR A 3 20.26 30.06 15.35
C THR A 3 20.37 28.84 14.47
N GLN A 4 19.50 27.84 14.66
CA GLN A 4 19.35 26.70 13.75
C GLN A 4 18.44 27.12 12.59
N ASN A 5 19.01 27.15 11.39
CA ASN A 5 18.26 27.29 10.14
C ASN A 5 17.65 25.94 9.78
N ILE A 6 16.32 25.88 9.78
CA ILE A 6 15.56 24.74 9.24
C ILE A 6 15.40 24.98 7.74
N PHE A 7 16.12 24.21 6.94
CA PHE A 7 15.91 24.16 5.49
C PHE A 7 14.78 23.19 5.17
N PHE A 8 13.66 23.72 4.66
CA PHE A 8 12.66 22.94 3.95
C PHE A 8 13.13 22.72 2.51
N ILE A 9 13.48 21.49 2.17
CA ILE A 9 13.78 21.12 0.78
C ILE A 9 12.46 20.66 0.14
N SER A 10 11.92 21.53 -0.71
CA SER A 10 10.85 21.16 -1.65
C SER A 10 11.48 20.42 -2.84
N ILE A 11 11.25 19.13 -2.95
CA ILE A 11 11.65 18.35 -4.14
C ILE A 11 10.57 18.55 -5.22
N ILE A 12 10.89 19.34 -6.22
CA ILE A 12 10.12 19.46 -7.47
C ILE A 12 10.62 18.36 -8.41
N LEU A 13 9.82 17.34 -8.66
CA LEU A 13 10.08 16.33 -9.70
C LEU A 13 9.55 16.84 -11.04
N ILE A 14 10.48 17.07 -11.96
CA ILE A 14 10.20 17.40 -13.37
C ILE A 14 9.97 16.07 -14.11
N PHE A 15 8.76 15.86 -14.63
CA PHE A 15 8.48 14.76 -15.56
C PHE A 15 9.05 15.08 -16.93
N SER A 16 10.04 14.33 -17.36
CA SER A 16 10.46 14.26 -18.76
C SER A 16 9.79 13.06 -19.43
N ALA A 17 9.05 13.33 -20.48
CA ALA A 17 8.41 12.30 -21.30
C ALA A 17 9.48 11.49 -22.03
N CYS A 18 9.39 10.19 -22.00
CA CYS A 18 10.17 9.29 -22.82
C CYS A 18 9.24 8.50 -23.75
N SER A 19 9.45 8.68 -25.03
CA SER A 19 8.90 7.87 -26.11
C SER A 19 9.75 6.61 -26.30
N ASP A 20 9.06 5.55 -26.76
CA ASP A 20 9.55 4.30 -27.36
C ASP A 20 10.25 3.28 -26.45
N LEU A 21 9.54 2.19 -26.18
CA LEU A 21 10.08 0.86 -26.52
C LEU A 21 8.96 -0.21 -26.56
N ASP A 22 8.65 -0.62 -27.78
CA ASP A 22 7.98 -1.87 -28.09
C ASP A 22 8.92 -3.06 -27.78
N LYS A 23 8.51 -3.94 -26.85
CA LYS A 23 8.88 -5.36 -26.86
C LYS A 23 7.98 -6.14 -25.91
N SER A 24 7.13 -6.95 -26.55
CA SER A 24 6.39 -8.06 -25.95
C SER A 24 7.25 -8.91 -25.01
N THR A 25 6.89 -8.95 -23.75
CA THR A 25 7.16 -10.09 -22.89
C THR A 25 5.83 -10.53 -22.32
N ASP A 26 5.41 -11.74 -22.67
CA ASP A 26 4.25 -12.41 -22.12
C ASP A 26 4.37 -12.42 -20.60
N SER A 27 3.66 -11.50 -19.95
CA SER A 27 3.44 -11.58 -18.51
C SER A 27 2.43 -12.70 -18.29
N GLU A 28 2.89 -13.79 -17.72
CA GLU A 28 2.04 -14.86 -17.18
C GLU A 28 0.94 -14.23 -16.34
N ILE A 29 -0.30 -14.30 -16.84
CA ILE A 29 -1.48 -13.88 -16.08
C ILE A 29 -1.58 -14.83 -14.89
N VAL A 30 -1.17 -14.36 -13.72
CA VAL A 30 -1.37 -15.06 -12.45
C VAL A 30 -2.87 -15.28 -12.31
N LYS A 31 -3.30 -16.53 -12.47
CA LYS A 31 -4.70 -16.92 -12.26
C LYS A 31 -5.11 -16.53 -10.85
N PRO A 32 -6.21 -15.80 -10.66
CA PRO A 32 -6.69 -15.45 -9.34
C PRO A 32 -6.91 -16.73 -8.52
N SER A 33 -6.32 -16.77 -7.34
CA SER A 33 -6.50 -17.88 -6.41
C SER A 33 -7.98 -18.01 -6.03
N SER A 34 -8.42 -19.22 -5.71
CA SER A 34 -9.79 -19.69 -5.53
C SER A 34 -10.60 -19.05 -4.38
N VAL A 35 -10.38 -17.78 -4.06
CA VAL A 35 -11.02 -17.06 -2.93
C VAL A 35 -12.31 -16.31 -3.35
N ASP A 36 -12.80 -16.49 -4.57
CA ASP A 36 -13.89 -15.69 -5.14
C ASP A 36 -15.31 -16.11 -4.69
N LYS A 37 -15.45 -16.86 -3.60
CA LYS A 37 -16.79 -17.20 -3.10
C LYS A 37 -17.35 -16.05 -2.24
N PRO A 38 -18.53 -15.50 -2.58
CA PRO A 38 -19.21 -14.53 -1.72
C PRO A 38 -19.41 -15.07 -0.31
N ILE A 39 -19.34 -14.20 0.68
CA ILE A 39 -19.66 -14.55 2.06
C ILE A 39 -21.13 -14.97 2.09
N GLN A 40 -21.40 -16.16 2.65
CA GLN A 40 -22.75 -16.69 2.73
C GLN A 40 -23.67 -15.75 3.52
N GLY A 41 -24.83 -15.41 2.96
CA GLY A 41 -25.81 -14.52 3.59
C GLY A 41 -25.71 -13.04 3.17
N ILE A 42 -24.66 -12.62 2.45
CA ILE A 42 -24.59 -11.27 1.92
C ILE A 42 -25.17 -11.24 0.50
N GLN A 43 -26.26 -10.48 0.32
CA GLN A 43 -26.86 -10.20 -0.98
C GLN A 43 -26.22 -8.92 -1.55
N ILE A 44 -25.47 -9.03 -2.65
CA ILE A 44 -24.95 -7.86 -3.34
C ILE A 44 -26.11 -7.18 -4.04
N GLN A 45 -26.44 -5.95 -3.62
CA GLN A 45 -27.48 -5.17 -4.23
C GLN A 45 -27.01 -4.66 -5.60
N SER A 46 -27.88 -4.78 -6.62
CA SER A 46 -27.64 -4.14 -7.92
C SER A 46 -27.72 -2.63 -7.80
N ARG A 47 -26.98 -1.93 -8.67
CA ARG A 47 -27.11 -0.49 -8.78
C ARG A 47 -28.53 -0.12 -9.23
N PRO A 48 -29.16 0.93 -8.65
CA PRO A 48 -30.42 1.42 -9.16
C PRO A 48 -30.26 1.92 -10.59
N ALA A 49 -31.37 1.88 -11.35
CA ALA A 49 -31.38 2.45 -12.70
C ALA A 49 -31.04 3.95 -12.67
N PRO A 50 -30.34 4.48 -13.69
CA PRO A 50 -30.05 5.90 -13.80
C PRO A 50 -31.33 6.74 -13.74
N ASN A 51 -31.31 7.78 -12.91
CA ASN A 51 -32.40 8.77 -12.84
C ASN A 51 -32.00 9.99 -13.67
N PRO A 52 -32.77 10.34 -14.73
CA PRO A 52 -32.45 11.46 -15.61
C PRO A 52 -32.39 12.82 -14.89
N ASN A 53 -33.05 12.95 -13.74
CA ASN A 53 -33.07 14.20 -13.01
C ASN A 53 -31.92 14.36 -12.01
N LYS A 54 -31.63 13.33 -11.21
CA LYS A 54 -30.50 13.30 -10.24
C LYS A 54 -30.21 11.88 -9.80
N ASN A 55 -28.92 11.49 -9.79
CA ASN A 55 -28.44 10.27 -9.16
C ASN A 55 -27.46 10.64 -8.04
N ALA A 56 -27.55 9.93 -6.91
CA ALA A 56 -26.51 9.93 -5.90
C ALA A 56 -25.51 8.82 -6.23
N TYR A 57 -24.23 9.17 -6.37
CA TYR A 57 -23.13 8.25 -6.57
C TYR A 57 -22.31 8.16 -5.29
N PHE A 58 -21.92 6.95 -4.90
CA PHE A 58 -21.16 6.67 -3.70
C PHE A 58 -19.84 6.01 -4.06
N GLY A 59 -18.75 6.53 -3.52
CA GLY A 59 -17.42 6.02 -3.80
C GLY A 59 -16.37 6.59 -2.87
N ASP A 60 -15.11 6.24 -3.10
CA ASP A 60 -13.98 6.73 -2.35
C ASP A 60 -12.81 7.04 -3.29
N LEU A 61 -12.19 8.20 -3.10
CA LEU A 61 -11.02 8.68 -3.83
C LEU A 61 -9.79 8.85 -2.93
N HIS A 62 -9.85 8.34 -1.70
CA HIS A 62 -8.74 8.38 -0.77
C HIS A 62 -8.59 7.00 -0.10
N VAL A 63 -7.91 6.10 -0.80
CA VAL A 63 -7.76 4.71 -0.39
C VAL A 63 -6.30 4.31 -0.40
N HIS A 64 -5.83 3.81 0.74
CA HIS A 64 -4.47 3.31 0.89
C HIS A 64 -4.48 1.77 1.01
N THR A 65 -3.52 1.13 0.34
CA THR A 65 -3.34 -0.32 0.33
C THR A 65 -2.11 -0.75 1.13
N ALA A 66 -1.76 -2.03 1.08
CA ALA A 66 -0.53 -2.54 1.68
C ALA A 66 0.76 -1.92 1.08
N ASN A 67 0.65 -1.20 -0.04
CA ASN A 67 1.78 -0.48 -0.62
C ASN A 67 1.99 0.90 0.02
N SER A 68 1.00 1.44 0.73
CA SER A 68 1.13 2.68 1.49
C SER A 68 1.71 2.42 2.86
N PHE A 69 2.74 3.16 3.24
CA PHE A 69 3.46 2.93 4.50
C PHE A 69 2.56 3.04 5.74
N ASP A 70 1.62 3.99 5.74
CA ASP A 70 0.69 4.23 6.83
C ASP A 70 -0.33 3.08 6.95
N ALA A 71 -0.97 2.69 5.85
CA ALA A 71 -1.92 1.58 5.85
C ALA A 71 -1.25 0.27 6.26
N TYR A 72 -0.06 -0.02 5.73
CA TYR A 72 0.69 -1.24 6.11
C TYR A 72 1.10 -1.23 7.58
N THR A 73 1.55 -0.08 8.10
CA THR A 73 1.87 0.09 9.53
C THR A 73 0.68 -0.25 10.41
N PHE A 74 -0.52 0.14 10.02
CA PHE A 74 -1.73 -0.11 10.80
C PHE A 74 -2.45 -1.41 10.48
N GLY A 75 -1.82 -2.31 9.73
CA GLY A 75 -2.27 -3.68 9.57
C GLY A 75 -2.93 -4.01 8.24
N THR A 76 -3.01 -3.08 7.30
CA THR A 76 -3.57 -3.35 5.97
C THR A 76 -2.70 -4.35 5.23
N ILE A 77 -3.33 -5.45 4.75
CA ILE A 77 -2.68 -6.49 3.94
C ILE A 77 -3.17 -6.49 2.50
N SER A 78 -4.24 -5.77 2.20
CA SER A 78 -4.88 -5.74 0.89
C SER A 78 -3.99 -5.08 -0.15
N SER A 79 -3.84 -5.73 -1.30
CA SER A 79 -3.20 -5.16 -2.48
C SER A 79 -4.12 -4.13 -3.17
N PRO A 80 -3.60 -3.34 -4.14
CA PRO A 80 -4.44 -2.50 -4.98
C PRO A 80 -5.55 -3.28 -5.70
N ASP A 81 -5.27 -4.50 -6.16
CA ASP A 81 -6.28 -5.36 -6.80
C ASP A 81 -7.37 -5.78 -5.80
N ASP A 82 -7.00 -6.19 -4.59
CA ASP A 82 -7.97 -6.49 -3.53
C ASP A 82 -8.86 -5.28 -3.22
N ALA A 83 -8.29 -4.08 -3.17
CA ALA A 83 -9.05 -2.85 -2.94
C ALA A 83 -10.10 -2.62 -4.04
N TYR A 84 -9.73 -2.81 -5.32
CA TYR A 84 -10.69 -2.72 -6.43
C TYR A 84 -11.70 -3.88 -6.43
N ARG A 85 -11.32 -5.08 -6.01
CA ARG A 85 -12.25 -6.20 -5.82
C ARG A 85 -13.27 -5.89 -4.75
N TYR A 86 -12.83 -5.36 -3.60
CA TYR A 86 -13.71 -4.92 -2.53
C TYR A 86 -14.69 -3.85 -2.98
N ALA A 87 -14.21 -2.83 -3.70
CA ALA A 87 -15.05 -1.77 -4.25
C ALA A 87 -16.14 -2.31 -5.20
N ARG A 88 -15.87 -3.40 -5.93
CA ARG A 88 -16.85 -4.12 -6.76
C ARG A 88 -17.78 -5.05 -5.99
N GLY A 89 -17.69 -5.09 -4.66
CA GLY A 89 -18.52 -5.95 -3.80
C GLY A 89 -18.04 -7.40 -3.74
N GLN A 90 -16.77 -7.67 -4.03
CA GLN A 90 -16.17 -8.99 -3.83
C GLN A 90 -15.60 -9.12 -2.42
N ALA A 91 -15.60 -10.34 -1.89
CA ALA A 91 -15.01 -10.62 -0.59
C ALA A 91 -13.48 -10.56 -0.66
N ILE A 92 -12.86 -9.94 0.36
CA ILE A 92 -11.41 -9.91 0.55
C ILE A 92 -11.05 -10.30 1.99
N PRO A 93 -9.83 -10.82 2.23
CA PRO A 93 -9.41 -11.19 3.59
C PRO A 93 -9.16 -9.95 4.45
N HIS A 94 -9.60 -10.01 5.70
CA HIS A 94 -9.24 -9.06 6.75
C HIS A 94 -8.00 -9.54 7.52
N PRO A 95 -7.10 -8.66 7.99
CA PRO A 95 -5.87 -9.04 8.70
C PRO A 95 -6.07 -9.95 9.93
N THR A 96 -7.25 -9.89 10.55
CA THR A 96 -7.58 -10.73 11.72
C THR A 96 -8.21 -12.06 11.37
N GLY A 97 -8.24 -12.45 10.06
CA GLY A 97 -8.56 -13.81 9.62
C GLY A 97 -10.01 -14.06 9.18
N TYR A 98 -10.86 -13.04 9.13
CA TYR A 98 -12.20 -13.17 8.54
C TYR A 98 -12.28 -12.48 7.17
N GLN A 99 -13.37 -12.70 6.45
CA GLN A 99 -13.64 -12.04 5.17
C GLN A 99 -14.48 -10.78 5.38
N ILE A 100 -14.20 -9.74 4.58
CA ILE A 100 -15.03 -8.54 4.51
C ILE A 100 -15.55 -8.35 3.09
N GLN A 101 -16.77 -7.82 2.98
CA GLN A 101 -17.43 -7.62 1.70
C GLN A 101 -18.42 -6.46 1.80
N LEU A 102 -18.48 -5.62 0.77
CA LEU A 102 -19.53 -4.61 0.64
C LEU A 102 -20.84 -5.27 0.21
N THR A 103 -21.96 -4.82 0.79
CA THR A 103 -23.30 -5.25 0.37
C THR A 103 -23.73 -4.61 -0.96
N ARG A 104 -23.11 -3.48 -1.32
CA ARG A 104 -23.35 -2.75 -2.57
C ARG A 104 -22.02 -2.30 -3.16
N PRO A 105 -21.75 -2.56 -4.44
CA PRO A 105 -20.59 -2.01 -5.13
C PRO A 105 -20.55 -0.48 -5.09
N LEU A 106 -19.36 0.08 -5.00
CA LEU A 106 -19.16 1.52 -5.14
C LEU A 106 -19.30 1.96 -6.59
N ASP A 107 -19.74 3.20 -6.80
CA ASP A 107 -19.92 3.77 -8.14
C ASP A 107 -18.61 4.27 -8.72
N PHE A 108 -17.71 4.77 -7.86
CA PHE A 108 -16.35 5.19 -8.22
C PHE A 108 -15.37 4.86 -7.10
N TYR A 109 -14.10 4.66 -7.46
CA TYR A 109 -13.07 4.27 -6.51
C TYR A 109 -11.68 4.53 -7.08
N ALA A 110 -10.76 5.04 -6.26
CA ALA A 110 -9.37 5.20 -6.65
C ALA A 110 -8.44 4.82 -5.50
N VAL A 111 -7.45 3.98 -5.79
CA VAL A 111 -6.33 3.74 -4.89
C VAL A 111 -5.37 4.91 -4.98
N THR A 112 -5.00 5.46 -3.83
CA THR A 112 -4.19 6.68 -3.69
C THR A 112 -3.08 6.48 -2.65
N ASP A 113 -2.31 5.40 -2.81
CA ASP A 113 -1.18 5.11 -1.93
C ASP A 113 -0.17 6.26 -1.90
N HIS A 114 0.46 6.49 -0.76
CA HIS A 114 1.57 7.43 -0.66
C HIS A 114 2.72 7.06 -1.58
N ALA A 115 3.23 8.03 -2.36
CA ALA A 115 4.43 7.85 -3.17
C ALA A 115 5.69 7.69 -2.29
N THR A 116 5.74 8.37 -1.14
CA THR A 116 6.82 8.22 -0.17
C THR A 116 6.81 6.81 0.41
N PHE A 117 7.95 6.11 0.31
CA PHE A 117 8.11 4.71 0.76
C PHE A 117 7.11 3.74 0.13
N LEU A 118 6.63 4.00 -1.10
CA LEU A 118 5.68 3.14 -1.80
C LEU A 118 6.22 1.70 -1.87
N GLY A 119 5.51 0.76 -1.25
CA GLY A 119 5.90 -0.65 -1.20
C GLY A 119 7.10 -0.99 -0.29
N ALA A 120 7.94 -0.01 0.08
CA ALA A 120 9.19 -0.26 0.79
C ALA A 120 8.99 -0.91 2.17
N LEU A 121 8.01 -0.44 2.95
CA LEU A 121 7.74 -1.04 4.26
C LEU A 121 7.27 -2.49 4.14
N LYS A 122 6.41 -2.77 3.17
CA LYS A 122 5.95 -4.14 2.87
C LYS A 122 7.13 -5.03 2.45
N ALA A 123 7.98 -4.54 1.54
CA ALA A 123 9.17 -5.27 1.11
C ALA A 123 10.16 -5.48 2.26
N GLY A 124 10.34 -4.50 3.14
CA GLY A 124 11.19 -4.65 4.33
C GLY A 124 10.65 -5.65 5.36
N ALA A 125 9.34 -5.81 5.43
CA ALA A 125 8.69 -6.76 6.34
C ALA A 125 8.62 -8.19 5.79
N ASP A 126 8.72 -8.37 4.48
CA ASP A 126 8.73 -9.68 3.81
C ASP A 126 10.12 -10.30 3.88
N THR A 127 10.29 -11.30 4.73
CA THR A 127 11.58 -11.98 4.95
C THR A 127 12.13 -12.70 3.71
N THR A 128 11.35 -12.85 2.65
CA THR A 128 11.77 -13.44 1.39
C THR A 128 12.39 -12.41 0.43
N SER A 129 12.13 -11.12 0.64
CA SER A 129 12.66 -10.05 -0.20
C SER A 129 14.15 -9.78 0.08
N GLU A 130 14.88 -9.33 -0.94
CA GLU A 130 16.27 -8.90 -0.76
C GLU A 130 16.38 -7.64 0.10
N PHE A 131 15.43 -6.73 -0.02
CA PHE A 131 15.37 -5.50 0.77
C PHE A 131 15.23 -5.80 2.26
N SER A 132 14.51 -6.86 2.66
CA SER A 132 14.33 -7.25 4.06
C SER A 132 15.64 -7.61 4.77
N ARG A 133 16.69 -7.95 4.02
CA ARG A 133 18.00 -8.36 4.58
C ARG A 133 18.79 -7.21 5.22
N TYR A 134 18.44 -5.95 4.93
CA TYR A 134 19.06 -4.81 5.60
C TYR A 134 18.71 -4.80 7.10
N GLU A 135 19.70 -4.52 7.95
CA GLU A 135 19.54 -4.53 9.42
C GLU A 135 18.38 -3.66 9.93
N PHE A 136 18.14 -2.52 9.27
CA PHE A 136 17.07 -1.62 9.67
C PHE A 136 15.66 -2.20 9.41
N ASN A 137 15.53 -3.25 8.58
CA ASN A 137 14.25 -3.91 8.30
C ASN A 137 13.91 -5.01 9.32
N LYS A 138 14.88 -5.55 10.06
CA LYS A 138 14.63 -6.63 11.03
C LYS A 138 13.49 -6.37 12.00
N PRO A 139 13.34 -5.15 12.57
CA PRO A 139 12.20 -4.85 13.44
C PRO A 139 10.84 -4.89 12.75
N MET A 140 10.82 -4.85 11.40
CA MET A 140 9.60 -4.87 10.59
C MET A 140 9.20 -6.27 10.14
N HIS A 141 10.08 -7.27 10.30
CA HIS A 141 9.81 -8.62 9.84
C HIS A 141 8.49 -9.15 10.40
N ASN A 142 7.68 -9.72 9.51
CA ASN A 142 6.38 -10.30 9.85
C ASN A 142 5.40 -9.31 10.54
N LEU A 143 5.54 -8.01 10.29
CA LEU A 143 4.74 -6.97 10.97
C LEU A 143 3.24 -7.29 10.91
N ASN A 144 2.73 -7.73 9.77
CA ASN A 144 1.33 -8.05 9.55
C ASN A 144 1.03 -9.57 9.53
N ALA A 145 1.93 -10.40 10.06
CA ALA A 145 1.66 -11.83 10.19
C ALA A 145 0.45 -12.10 11.11
N PRO A 146 -0.24 -13.23 10.91
CA PRO A 146 -1.30 -13.66 11.81
C PRO A 146 -0.84 -13.66 13.27
N GLY A 147 -1.63 -13.07 14.16
CA GLY A 147 -1.29 -12.94 15.58
C GLY A 147 -0.60 -11.62 15.98
N ASN A 148 -0.08 -10.84 15.03
CA ASN A 148 0.57 -9.56 15.31
C ASN A 148 -0.36 -8.34 15.15
N ASN A 149 -1.64 -8.55 14.89
CA ASN A 149 -2.62 -7.49 14.59
C ASN A 149 -3.53 -7.14 15.77
N GLY A 150 -3.08 -7.39 17.01
CA GLY A 150 -3.77 -6.92 18.22
C GLY A 150 -3.68 -5.40 18.35
N ILE A 151 -4.68 -4.80 19.03
CA ILE A 151 -4.73 -3.33 19.20
C ILE A 151 -3.48 -2.77 19.87
N LEU A 152 -2.90 -3.48 20.83
CA LEU A 152 -1.67 -3.06 21.53
C LEU A 152 -0.44 -3.12 20.62
N ASP A 153 -0.41 -4.09 19.68
CA ASP A 153 0.67 -4.22 18.71
C ASP A 153 0.60 -3.08 17.70
N ILE A 154 -0.58 -2.76 17.20
CA ILE A 154 -0.82 -1.65 16.28
C ILE A 154 -0.40 -0.31 16.90
N LEU A 155 -0.73 -0.06 18.17
CA LEU A 155 -0.34 1.19 18.84
C LEU A 155 1.18 1.39 18.94
N LYS A 156 1.96 0.32 19.06
CA LYS A 156 3.44 0.38 19.11
C LYS A 156 4.07 0.66 17.75
N ARG A 157 3.38 0.32 16.65
CA ARG A 157 3.95 0.34 15.29
C ARG A 157 4.29 1.73 14.78
N ASN A 158 3.59 2.77 15.25
CA ASN A 158 3.91 4.14 14.86
C ASN A 158 5.35 4.52 15.26
N GLY A 159 5.76 4.14 16.48
CA GLY A 159 7.14 4.35 16.95
C GLY A 159 8.15 3.57 16.10
N LEU A 160 7.87 2.30 15.83
CA LEU A 160 8.72 1.44 15.00
C LEU A 160 8.87 2.01 13.58
N PHE A 161 7.77 2.43 12.95
CA PHE A 161 7.81 3.03 11.62
C PHE A 161 8.67 4.30 11.58
N ARG A 162 8.53 5.19 12.54
CA ARG A 162 9.31 6.44 12.57
C ARG A 162 10.82 6.18 12.66
N GLU A 163 11.25 5.22 13.47
CA GLU A 163 12.65 4.84 13.57
C GLU A 163 13.15 4.14 12.30
N TRP A 164 12.34 3.28 11.72
CA TRP A 164 12.62 2.63 10.45
C TRP A 164 12.79 3.66 9.32
N ALA A 165 11.85 4.60 9.18
CA ALA A 165 11.87 5.62 8.13
C ALA A 165 13.13 6.47 8.18
N LYS A 166 13.60 6.86 9.38
CA LYS A 166 14.87 7.59 9.55
C LYS A 166 16.07 6.78 9.04
N LYS A 167 16.11 5.48 9.34
CA LYS A 167 17.22 4.60 8.94
C LYS A 167 17.20 4.34 7.45
N VAL A 168 16.02 4.17 6.83
CA VAL A 168 15.88 4.03 5.37
C VAL A 168 16.32 5.30 4.67
N ALA A 169 15.87 6.47 5.14
CA ALA A 169 16.28 7.75 4.57
C ALA A 169 17.81 7.90 4.61
N ALA A 170 18.44 7.62 5.75
CA ALA A 170 19.90 7.66 5.89
C ALA A 170 20.63 6.65 4.98
N ALA A 171 20.04 5.46 4.76
CA ALA A 171 20.63 4.45 3.87
C ALA A 171 20.48 4.81 2.38
N LEU A 172 19.49 5.64 2.02
CA LEU A 172 19.28 6.14 0.67
C LEU A 172 20.15 7.36 0.34
N GLU A 173 20.64 8.08 1.36
CA GLU A 173 21.53 9.21 1.18
C GLU A 173 22.98 8.74 1.03
N ILE A 174 23.67 9.23 0.00
CA ILE A 174 25.11 9.15 -0.15
C ILE A 174 25.70 10.55 0.07
N ASP A 175 26.95 10.63 0.52
CA ASP A 175 27.69 11.89 0.57
C ASP A 175 27.63 12.63 -0.79
N GLY A 176 27.01 13.83 -0.78
CA GLY A 176 26.83 14.62 -1.99
C GLY A 176 25.39 14.70 -2.52
N GLY A 177 24.43 14.07 -1.83
CA GLY A 177 22.98 14.18 -2.16
C GLY A 177 22.51 13.28 -3.29
N GLU A 178 23.32 12.34 -3.78
CA GLU A 178 22.89 11.30 -4.71
C GLU A 178 22.22 10.13 -3.96
N LEU A 179 21.14 9.59 -4.56
CA LEU A 179 20.44 8.45 -3.98
C LEU A 179 21.25 7.16 -4.15
N ASN A 180 21.27 6.34 -3.10
CA ASN A 180 21.91 5.03 -3.14
C ASN A 180 21.14 4.06 -4.02
N LYS A 181 21.54 3.98 -5.29
CA LYS A 181 20.88 3.16 -6.29
C LYS A 181 20.86 1.68 -5.91
N SER A 182 21.91 1.17 -5.25
CA SER A 182 21.99 -0.24 -4.86
C SER A 182 20.95 -0.63 -3.80
N VAL A 183 20.44 0.34 -3.04
CA VAL A 183 19.34 0.15 -2.09
C VAL A 183 17.99 0.29 -2.81
N LEU A 184 17.86 1.28 -3.70
CA LEU A 184 16.63 1.51 -4.47
C LEU A 184 16.26 0.32 -5.36
N ASP A 185 17.23 -0.30 -6.01
CA ASP A 185 17.02 -1.43 -6.93
C ASP A 185 16.49 -2.71 -6.22
N LYS A 186 16.39 -2.68 -4.88
CA LYS A 186 15.92 -3.82 -4.06
C LYS A 186 14.55 -3.59 -3.39
N ILE A 187 13.98 -2.40 -3.53
CA ILE A 187 12.63 -2.04 -3.08
C ILE A 187 11.61 -2.41 -4.16
#